data_75a76b0001d35c8c2152eaa3331df69d
#
_entry.id   75a76b0001d35c8c2152eaa3331df69d
#
_cell.length_a   1.000
_cell.length_b   1.000
_cell.length_c   1.000
_cell.angle_alpha   90.00
_cell.angle_beta   90.00
_cell.angle_gamma   90.00
#
_symmetry.space_group_name_H-M   'P 1'
#
loop_
_entity.id
_entity.type
_entity.pdbx_description
1 polymer ?
#
loop_
_entity_poly.entity_id
_entity_poly.type
_entity_poly.pdbx_seq_one_letter_code
_entity_poly.pdbx_strand_id
1 'polypeptide(L)'
;MLKDSGREKISDKRIDSPVSDDKFINKLFERLVALKVEFKNVDFRYCIFDAAYLRNCSFEECDFTGCRFINCNLAGCSFNGCKFDYASFDKSQIDNDILDVGCPGPENLKLKFARSLRMNYQQIGDAKSANKAISIELQATEDHLHKAWKSKESYYRKKYKGLDRLKVYGEWLEFKLLDLIWGNGESSWKLFRAVLVVLLIITAIHVIGFGNPSLVESYVEALWMSPQVFLGIVSP
;
A
#
# COMPACT_ATOMS: atom_id res chain seq x y z
N MET A 1 -20.44 -12.04 -29.21
CA MET A 1 -21.08 -10.73 -29.33
C MET A 1 -21.06 -10.10 -27.96
N LEU A 2 -20.23 -9.07 -27.73
CA LEU A 2 -20.21 -8.34 -26.47
C LEU A 2 -21.50 -7.53 -26.40
N LYS A 3 -22.34 -7.77 -25.40
CA LYS A 3 -23.47 -6.91 -25.09
C LYS A 3 -22.98 -5.73 -24.31
N ASP A 4 -23.26 -4.52 -24.77
CA ASP A 4 -23.09 -3.33 -23.97
C ASP A 4 -23.98 -3.46 -22.74
N SER A 5 -23.37 -3.60 -21.57
CA SER A 5 -24.11 -3.74 -20.30
C SER A 5 -24.64 -2.39 -19.80
N GLY A 6 -24.61 -1.35 -20.66
CA GLY A 6 -25.15 -0.02 -20.46
C GLY A 6 -25.20 0.44 -19.00
N ARG A 7 -24.12 1.05 -18.49
CA ARG A 7 -24.22 1.73 -17.18
C ARG A 7 -25.22 2.87 -17.30
N GLU A 8 -26.19 2.91 -16.41
CA GLU A 8 -27.03 4.10 -16.29
C GLU A 8 -26.17 5.30 -15.87
N LYS A 9 -26.18 6.34 -16.69
CA LYS A 9 -25.46 7.57 -16.45
C LYS A 9 -26.34 8.56 -15.68
N ILE A 10 -25.86 9.03 -14.55
CA ILE A 10 -26.49 10.06 -13.69
C ILE A 10 -25.53 11.25 -13.67
N SER A 11 -25.86 12.30 -14.44
CA SER A 11 -24.99 13.49 -14.58
C SER A 11 -25.63 14.69 -13.93
N ASP A 12 -24.76 15.57 -13.35
CA ASP A 12 -25.13 16.88 -12.86
C ASP A 12 -26.29 16.85 -11.83
N LYS A 13 -26.29 15.81 -11.00
CA LYS A 13 -27.30 15.68 -9.94
C LYS A 13 -26.73 16.15 -8.61
N ARG A 14 -27.65 16.64 -7.76
CA ARG A 14 -27.37 17.05 -6.40
C ARG A 14 -28.23 16.26 -5.42
N ILE A 15 -27.61 15.82 -4.34
CA ILE A 15 -28.27 15.16 -3.22
C ILE A 15 -28.16 16.09 -2.03
N ASP A 16 -29.30 16.55 -1.52
CA ASP A 16 -29.41 17.50 -0.41
C ASP A 16 -30.11 16.90 0.83
N SER A 17 -30.51 15.63 0.76
CA SER A 17 -31.19 14.91 1.85
C SER A 17 -30.50 13.59 2.15
N PRO A 18 -30.62 13.08 3.39
CA PRO A 18 -30.10 11.75 3.73
C PRO A 18 -30.65 10.65 2.82
N VAL A 19 -29.80 9.66 2.54
CA VAL A 19 -30.15 8.50 1.69
C VAL A 19 -29.94 7.24 2.51
N SER A 20 -30.99 6.42 2.66
CA SER A 20 -30.91 5.18 3.44
C SER A 20 -31.53 4.03 2.68
N ASP A 21 -30.93 2.83 2.84
CA ASP A 21 -31.44 1.55 2.33
C ASP A 21 -31.67 1.52 0.81
N ASP A 22 -30.87 2.27 0.04
CA ASP A 22 -31.01 2.42 -1.40
C ASP A 22 -29.94 1.62 -2.18
N LYS A 23 -30.16 1.40 -3.47
CA LYS A 23 -29.30 0.61 -4.35
C LYS A 23 -29.00 1.32 -5.66
N PHE A 24 -27.72 1.64 -5.85
CA PHE A 24 -27.20 2.30 -7.05
C PHE A 24 -26.22 1.41 -7.85
N ILE A 25 -26.41 0.12 -7.84
CA ILE A 25 -25.46 -0.84 -8.42
C ILE A 25 -25.15 -0.52 -9.90
N ASN A 26 -23.85 -0.56 -10.26
CA ASN A 26 -23.34 -0.43 -11.64
C ASN A 26 -23.75 0.89 -12.34
N LYS A 27 -23.78 2.00 -11.62
CA LYS A 27 -24.08 3.34 -12.19
C LYS A 27 -22.83 4.16 -12.44
N LEU A 28 -22.93 5.11 -13.37
CA LEU A 28 -21.93 6.16 -13.58
C LEU A 28 -22.47 7.48 -13.04
N PHE A 29 -21.90 7.95 -11.96
CA PHE A 29 -22.17 9.28 -11.39
C PHE A 29 -21.14 10.26 -11.94
N GLU A 30 -21.58 11.15 -12.82
CA GLU A 30 -20.74 12.19 -13.37
C GLU A 30 -21.13 13.55 -12.78
N ARG A 31 -20.18 14.21 -12.12
CA ARG A 31 -20.38 15.51 -11.44
C ARG A 31 -21.53 15.48 -10.42
N LEU A 32 -21.62 14.37 -9.68
CA LEU A 32 -22.56 14.26 -8.55
C LEU A 32 -22.12 15.21 -7.43
N VAL A 33 -23.06 15.96 -6.86
CA VAL A 33 -22.79 16.85 -5.74
C VAL A 33 -23.58 16.41 -4.51
N ALA A 34 -22.88 16.20 -3.40
CA ALA A 34 -23.48 16.05 -2.07
C ALA A 34 -22.58 16.73 -1.04
N LEU A 35 -23.15 17.54 -0.17
CA LEU A 35 -22.43 18.26 0.87
C LEU A 35 -23.10 18.03 2.22
N LYS A 36 -22.33 17.45 3.16
CA LYS A 36 -22.82 17.14 4.52
C LYS A 36 -24.07 16.23 4.52
N VAL A 37 -24.10 15.29 3.59
CA VAL A 37 -25.20 14.31 3.45
C VAL A 37 -24.81 13.02 4.16
N GLU A 38 -25.78 12.42 4.81
CA GLU A 38 -25.67 11.09 5.42
C GLU A 38 -26.16 10.02 4.44
N PHE A 39 -25.32 8.98 4.25
CA PHE A 39 -25.65 7.77 3.48
C PHE A 39 -25.58 6.57 4.42
N LYS A 40 -26.68 5.84 4.56
CA LYS A 40 -26.75 4.69 5.46
C LYS A 40 -27.26 3.45 4.75
N ASN A 41 -26.50 2.33 4.87
CA ASN A 41 -26.84 1.04 4.26
C ASN A 41 -27.13 1.15 2.75
N VAL A 42 -26.28 1.90 2.02
CA VAL A 42 -26.45 2.13 0.57
C VAL A 42 -25.49 1.22 -0.22
N ASP A 43 -26.05 0.55 -1.22
CA ASP A 43 -25.32 -0.33 -2.12
C ASP A 43 -24.84 0.41 -3.37
N PHE A 44 -23.55 0.75 -3.41
CA PHE A 44 -22.89 1.42 -4.54
C PHE A 44 -22.02 0.46 -5.37
N ARG A 45 -22.18 -0.84 -5.25
CA ARG A 45 -21.28 -1.80 -5.91
C ARG A 45 -21.11 -1.53 -7.39
N TYR A 46 -19.85 -1.58 -7.83
CA TYR A 46 -19.43 -1.39 -9.23
C TYR A 46 -19.75 -0.02 -9.82
N CYS A 47 -20.05 0.98 -9.00
CA CYS A 47 -20.25 2.34 -9.48
C CYS A 47 -18.95 3.02 -9.88
N ILE A 48 -19.05 3.97 -10.78
CA ILE A 48 -18.00 4.91 -11.12
C ILE A 48 -18.47 6.30 -10.69
N PHE A 49 -17.67 6.95 -9.85
CA PHE A 49 -17.81 8.35 -9.49
C PHE A 49 -16.77 9.13 -10.28
N ASP A 50 -17.20 10.00 -11.17
CA ASP A 50 -16.33 10.83 -11.98
C ASP A 50 -16.61 12.30 -11.70
N ALA A 51 -15.57 13.02 -11.28
CA ALA A 51 -15.64 14.42 -10.87
C ALA A 51 -16.74 14.69 -9.80
N ALA A 52 -17.01 13.74 -8.92
CA ALA A 52 -18.02 13.88 -7.88
C ALA A 52 -17.48 14.75 -6.72
N TYR A 53 -18.36 15.60 -6.20
CA TYR A 53 -18.12 16.46 -5.03
C TYR A 53 -18.94 15.96 -3.84
N LEU A 54 -18.31 15.12 -2.99
CA LEU A 54 -18.95 14.43 -1.87
C LEU A 54 -18.32 14.87 -0.52
N ARG A 55 -18.22 16.17 -0.31
CA ARG A 55 -17.47 16.71 0.82
C ARG A 55 -18.23 16.67 2.14
N ASN A 56 -17.53 16.31 3.23
CA ASN A 56 -18.07 16.23 4.59
C ASN A 56 -19.32 15.32 4.69
N CYS A 57 -19.42 14.29 3.85
CA CYS A 57 -20.50 13.32 3.93
C CYS A 57 -20.15 12.21 4.91
N SER A 58 -21.16 11.61 5.54
CA SER A 58 -21.00 10.41 6.36
C SER A 58 -21.57 9.19 5.63
N PHE A 59 -20.77 8.13 5.58
CA PHE A 59 -21.18 6.85 5.01
C PHE A 59 -21.15 5.79 6.10
N GLU A 60 -22.31 5.20 6.39
CA GLU A 60 -22.48 4.12 7.36
C GLU A 60 -22.95 2.86 6.67
N GLU A 61 -22.22 1.76 6.88
CA GLU A 61 -22.55 0.42 6.35
C GLU A 61 -22.75 0.37 4.82
N CYS A 62 -22.13 1.31 4.07
CA CYS A 62 -22.23 1.37 2.62
C CYS A 62 -21.29 0.38 1.93
N ASP A 63 -21.72 -0.16 0.79
CA ASP A 63 -20.94 -1.10 0.00
C ASP A 63 -20.37 -0.45 -1.28
N PHE A 64 -19.06 -0.16 -1.27
CA PHE A 64 -18.31 0.39 -2.40
C PHE A 64 -17.49 -0.68 -3.13
N THR A 65 -17.85 -1.94 -3.02
CA THR A 65 -17.13 -3.03 -3.70
C THR A 65 -17.04 -2.78 -5.20
N GLY A 66 -15.81 -2.76 -5.73
CA GLY A 66 -15.54 -2.55 -7.14
C GLY A 66 -15.79 -1.13 -7.64
N CYS A 67 -15.99 -0.16 -6.76
CA CYS A 67 -16.16 1.24 -7.13
C CYS A 67 -14.87 1.87 -7.66
N ARG A 68 -15.03 2.87 -8.52
CA ARG A 68 -13.93 3.72 -8.99
C ARG A 68 -14.24 5.17 -8.70
N PHE A 69 -13.32 5.84 -8.02
CA PHE A 69 -13.38 7.27 -7.73
C PHE A 69 -12.33 7.98 -8.58
N ILE A 70 -12.77 8.82 -9.51
CA ILE A 70 -11.92 9.51 -10.48
C ILE A 70 -12.14 11.01 -10.35
N ASN A 71 -11.08 11.78 -10.09
CA ASN A 71 -11.14 13.23 -9.91
C ASN A 71 -12.18 13.69 -8.86
N CYS A 72 -12.45 12.87 -7.84
CA CYS A 72 -13.47 13.15 -6.84
C CYS A 72 -12.93 13.99 -5.68
N ASN A 73 -13.82 14.72 -5.00
CA ASN A 73 -13.53 15.35 -3.73
C ASN A 73 -14.36 14.68 -2.61
N LEU A 74 -13.68 13.92 -1.77
CA LEU A 74 -14.20 13.18 -0.62
C LEU A 74 -13.62 13.73 0.71
N ALA A 75 -13.06 14.95 0.69
CA ALA A 75 -12.45 15.52 1.88
C ALA A 75 -13.48 15.71 3.01
N GLY A 76 -13.09 15.33 4.23
CA GLY A 76 -13.95 15.37 5.42
C GLY A 76 -15.04 14.30 5.47
N CYS A 77 -14.99 13.29 4.59
CA CYS A 77 -15.93 12.17 4.65
C CYS A 77 -15.52 11.15 5.71
N SER A 78 -16.53 10.55 6.36
CA SER A 78 -16.35 9.40 7.25
C SER A 78 -16.94 8.12 6.64
N PHE A 79 -16.30 6.96 6.90
CA PHE A 79 -16.65 5.68 6.28
C PHE A 79 -16.77 4.58 7.36
N ASN A 80 -17.86 4.58 8.11
CA ASN A 80 -18.06 3.63 9.20
C ASN A 80 -18.71 2.33 8.70
N GLY A 81 -18.04 1.19 8.91
CA GLY A 81 -18.56 -0.12 8.49
C GLY A 81 -18.67 -0.31 6.97
N CYS A 82 -18.05 0.57 6.17
CA CYS A 82 -18.09 0.51 4.72
C CYS A 82 -17.18 -0.58 4.16
N LYS A 83 -17.54 -1.12 2.98
CA LYS A 83 -16.76 -2.12 2.25
C LYS A 83 -16.12 -1.49 1.02
N PHE A 84 -14.79 -1.70 0.86
CA PHE A 84 -14.02 -1.18 -0.27
C PHE A 84 -13.29 -2.28 -1.04
N ASP A 85 -13.81 -3.50 -1.05
CA ASP A 85 -13.21 -4.60 -1.81
C ASP A 85 -13.09 -4.22 -3.29
N TYR A 86 -11.89 -4.31 -3.85
CA TYR A 86 -11.61 -3.92 -5.25
C TYR A 86 -11.89 -2.45 -5.61
N ALA A 87 -12.10 -1.58 -4.63
CA ALA A 87 -12.25 -0.15 -4.90
C ALA A 87 -10.92 0.48 -5.37
N SER A 88 -11.02 1.51 -6.19
CA SER A 88 -9.86 2.24 -6.70
C SER A 88 -10.07 3.74 -6.72
N PHE A 89 -8.98 4.48 -6.51
CA PHE A 89 -8.96 5.95 -6.45
C PHE A 89 -7.94 6.48 -7.45
N ASP A 90 -8.31 7.53 -8.17
CA ASP A 90 -7.46 8.21 -9.13
C ASP A 90 -7.67 9.72 -9.04
N LYS A 91 -6.62 10.49 -8.74
CA LYS A 91 -6.62 11.95 -8.58
C LYS A 91 -7.75 12.47 -7.68
N SER A 92 -8.10 11.71 -6.65
CA SER A 92 -9.22 12.01 -5.76
C SER A 92 -8.74 12.48 -4.40
N GLN A 93 -9.33 13.57 -3.89
CA GLN A 93 -9.07 14.07 -2.54
C GLN A 93 -9.84 13.22 -1.55
N ILE A 94 -9.14 12.55 -0.65
CA ILE A 94 -9.70 11.72 0.40
C ILE A 94 -8.75 11.70 1.60
N ASP A 95 -9.30 11.78 2.81
CA ASP A 95 -8.50 11.80 4.02
C ASP A 95 -7.93 10.41 4.34
N ASN A 96 -6.80 10.38 5.02
CA ASN A 96 -6.05 9.13 5.21
C ASN A 96 -6.58 8.22 6.34
N ASP A 97 -7.60 8.63 7.05
CA ASP A 97 -8.34 7.81 8.02
C ASP A 97 -9.09 6.64 7.35
N ILE A 98 -9.41 6.76 6.06
CA ILE A 98 -9.95 5.63 5.27
C ILE A 98 -9.01 4.40 5.31
N LEU A 99 -7.70 4.62 5.47
CA LEU A 99 -6.71 3.53 5.62
C LEU A 99 -6.87 2.74 6.92
N ASP A 100 -7.47 3.35 7.94
CA ASP A 100 -7.70 2.70 9.24
C ASP A 100 -9.05 1.97 9.26
N VAL A 101 -10.10 2.59 8.69
CA VAL A 101 -11.47 2.10 8.80
C VAL A 101 -11.99 1.38 7.55
N GLY A 102 -11.44 1.68 6.37
CA GLY A 102 -11.91 1.16 5.08
C GLY A 102 -11.09 0.00 4.52
N CYS A 103 -10.01 -0.42 5.17
CA CYS A 103 -9.18 -1.50 4.65
C CYS A 103 -9.94 -2.84 4.59
N PRO A 104 -9.95 -3.53 3.43
CA PRO A 104 -10.47 -4.88 3.30
C PRO A 104 -9.80 -5.87 4.25
N GLY A 105 -10.56 -6.87 4.73
CA GLY A 105 -10.04 -7.90 5.63
C GLY A 105 -9.02 -8.84 4.98
N PRO A 106 -9.26 -9.39 3.77
CA PRO A 106 -8.31 -10.26 3.08
C PRO A 106 -7.02 -9.52 2.67
N GLU A 107 -5.84 -10.07 3.00
CA GLU A 107 -4.53 -9.42 2.80
C GLU A 107 -4.27 -9.02 1.34
N ASN A 108 -4.68 -9.85 0.38
CA ASN A 108 -4.55 -9.56 -1.04
C ASN A 108 -5.42 -8.39 -1.51
N LEU A 109 -6.56 -8.15 -0.87
CA LEU A 109 -7.42 -6.99 -1.14
C LEU A 109 -6.92 -5.75 -0.40
N LYS A 110 -6.51 -5.91 0.85
CA LYS A 110 -5.87 -4.85 1.64
C LYS A 110 -4.64 -4.28 0.92
N LEU A 111 -3.78 -5.15 0.39
CA LEU A 111 -2.63 -4.77 -0.43
C LEU A 111 -3.04 -3.92 -1.64
N LYS A 112 -4.05 -4.36 -2.40
CA LYS A 112 -4.52 -3.63 -3.60
C LYS A 112 -5.14 -2.29 -3.25
N PHE A 113 -5.91 -2.24 -2.17
CA PHE A 113 -6.55 -1.02 -1.67
C PHE A 113 -5.50 0.01 -1.22
N ALA A 114 -4.54 -0.41 -0.37
CA ALA A 114 -3.44 0.45 0.06
C ALA A 114 -2.60 0.96 -1.12
N ARG A 115 -2.30 0.11 -2.10
CA ARG A 115 -1.59 0.49 -3.34
C ARG A 115 -2.37 1.53 -4.15
N SER A 116 -3.67 1.36 -4.31
CA SER A 116 -4.53 2.32 -5.02
C SER A 116 -4.50 3.69 -4.34
N LEU A 117 -4.65 3.72 -3.01
CA LEU A 117 -4.59 4.96 -2.24
C LEU A 117 -3.18 5.58 -2.25
N ARG A 118 -2.10 4.79 -2.16
CA ARG A 118 -0.73 5.30 -2.31
C ARG A 118 -0.54 6.03 -3.62
N MET A 119 -0.93 5.38 -4.72
CA MET A 119 -0.82 5.99 -6.06
C MET A 119 -1.66 7.26 -6.17
N ASN A 120 -2.87 7.25 -5.62
CA ASN A 120 -3.75 8.41 -5.57
C ASN A 120 -3.12 9.58 -4.78
N TYR A 121 -2.60 9.32 -3.57
CA TYR A 121 -1.96 10.35 -2.75
C TYR A 121 -0.70 10.91 -3.41
N GLN A 122 0.09 10.07 -4.09
CA GLN A 122 1.24 10.54 -4.87
C GLN A 122 0.82 11.45 -6.03
N GLN A 123 -0.27 11.14 -6.72
CA GLN A 123 -0.80 11.96 -7.83
C GLN A 123 -1.28 13.34 -7.37
N ILE A 124 -1.86 13.44 -6.17
CA ILE A 124 -2.33 14.72 -5.61
C ILE A 124 -1.28 15.43 -4.76
N GLY A 125 -0.07 14.88 -4.62
CA GLY A 125 1.04 15.50 -3.88
C GLY A 125 0.95 15.37 -2.35
N ASP A 126 0.10 14.50 -1.80
CA ASP A 126 0.01 14.24 -0.37
C ASP A 126 1.02 13.17 0.07
N ALA A 127 2.26 13.60 0.30
CA ALA A 127 3.35 12.72 0.71
C ALA A 127 3.10 12.04 2.07
N LYS A 128 2.45 12.72 3.02
CA LYS A 128 2.18 12.15 4.35
C LYS A 128 1.22 10.96 4.27
N SER A 129 0.13 11.13 3.55
CA SER A 129 -0.87 10.07 3.35
C SER A 129 -0.32 8.94 2.47
N ALA A 130 0.50 9.27 1.47
CA ALA A 130 1.21 8.29 0.66
C ALA A 130 2.12 7.39 1.51
N ASN A 131 2.91 7.95 2.42
CA ASN A 131 3.79 7.20 3.33
C ASN A 131 3.00 6.28 4.27
N LYS A 132 1.85 6.74 4.79
CA LYS A 132 0.95 5.89 5.58
C LYS A 132 0.42 4.71 4.75
N ALA A 133 0.01 4.95 3.51
CA ALA A 133 -0.45 3.91 2.60
C ALA A 133 0.65 2.91 2.24
N ILE A 134 1.91 3.36 2.04
CA ILE A 134 3.08 2.50 1.82
C ILE A 134 3.28 1.54 3.00
N SER A 135 3.23 2.03 4.23
CA SER A 135 3.40 1.19 5.42
C SER A 135 2.37 0.06 5.48
N ILE A 136 1.11 0.35 5.15
CA ILE A 136 0.03 -0.64 5.11
C ILE A 136 0.22 -1.60 3.92
N GLU A 137 0.64 -1.10 2.76
CA GLU A 137 0.95 -1.94 1.59
C GLU A 137 2.07 -2.95 1.89
N LEU A 138 3.15 -2.50 2.53
CA LEU A 138 4.28 -3.36 2.92
C LEU A 138 3.85 -4.42 3.94
N GLN A 139 3.11 -4.03 4.97
CA GLN A 139 2.59 -4.98 5.96
C GLN A 139 1.67 -6.01 5.32
N ALA A 140 0.70 -5.58 4.50
CA ALA A 140 -0.21 -6.50 3.82
C ALA A 140 0.52 -7.42 2.82
N THR A 141 1.62 -6.95 2.20
CA THR A 141 2.48 -7.76 1.33
C THR A 141 3.17 -8.86 2.14
N GLU A 142 3.77 -8.50 3.27
CA GLU A 142 4.42 -9.46 4.16
C GLU A 142 3.44 -10.54 4.63
N ASP A 143 2.28 -10.11 5.14
CA ASP A 143 1.23 -11.01 5.64
C ASP A 143 0.74 -11.94 4.53
N HIS A 144 0.53 -11.40 3.33
CA HIS A 144 0.12 -12.21 2.18
C HIS A 144 1.16 -13.26 1.79
N LEU A 145 2.44 -12.87 1.66
CA LEU A 145 3.53 -13.79 1.32
C LEU A 145 3.71 -14.84 2.41
N HIS A 146 3.69 -14.44 3.69
CA HIS A 146 3.79 -15.36 4.81
C HIS A 146 2.63 -16.38 4.82
N LYS A 147 1.40 -15.94 4.62
CA LYS A 147 0.24 -16.83 4.53
C LYS A 147 0.29 -17.72 3.28
N ALA A 148 0.78 -17.23 2.16
CA ALA A 148 0.85 -17.97 0.91
C ALA A 148 1.76 -19.21 1.01
N TRP A 149 2.90 -19.12 1.72
CA TRP A 149 3.76 -20.28 1.90
C TRP A 149 3.46 -21.13 3.14
N LYS A 150 2.96 -20.54 4.24
CA LYS A 150 2.80 -21.23 5.54
C LYS A 150 1.35 -21.59 5.89
N SER A 151 0.36 -20.77 5.55
CA SER A 151 -1.02 -20.90 6.00
C SER A 151 -1.67 -22.25 5.58
N LYS A 152 -2.60 -22.71 6.39
CA LYS A 152 -3.47 -23.85 6.11
C LYS A 152 -4.83 -23.43 5.53
N GLU A 153 -5.09 -22.13 5.37
CA GLU A 153 -6.34 -21.60 4.84
C GLU A 153 -6.64 -22.15 3.44
N SER A 154 -7.90 -22.49 3.19
CA SER A 154 -8.33 -23.14 1.95
C SER A 154 -8.00 -22.35 0.69
N TYR A 155 -8.09 -21.01 0.75
CA TYR A 155 -7.74 -20.10 -0.35
C TYR A 155 -6.27 -20.27 -0.75
N TYR A 156 -5.35 -20.16 0.21
CA TYR A 156 -3.90 -20.26 -0.06
C TYR A 156 -3.50 -21.67 -0.49
N ARG A 157 -4.13 -22.72 0.05
CA ARG A 157 -3.86 -24.11 -0.32
C ARG A 157 -4.35 -24.46 -1.72
N LYS A 158 -5.44 -23.85 -2.17
CA LYS A 158 -5.92 -24.05 -3.55
C LYS A 158 -5.06 -23.29 -4.56
N LYS A 159 -4.58 -22.08 -4.20
CA LYS A 159 -3.85 -21.20 -5.10
C LYS A 159 -2.38 -21.55 -5.23
N TYR A 160 -1.69 -21.86 -4.11
CA TYR A 160 -0.25 -22.11 -4.09
C TYR A 160 0.03 -23.59 -3.79
N LYS A 161 0.44 -24.36 -4.81
CA LYS A 161 0.71 -25.80 -4.71
C LYS A 161 2.13 -26.13 -5.19
N GLY A 162 2.74 -27.18 -4.59
CA GLY A 162 4.01 -27.71 -5.04
C GLY A 162 5.11 -26.62 -5.19
N LEU A 163 5.66 -26.49 -6.39
CA LEU A 163 6.74 -25.54 -6.70
C LEU A 163 6.36 -24.07 -6.51
N ASP A 164 5.08 -23.70 -6.74
CA ASP A 164 4.62 -22.33 -6.54
C ASP A 164 4.79 -21.90 -5.08
N ARG A 165 4.65 -22.84 -4.14
CA ARG A 165 4.83 -22.58 -2.73
C ARG A 165 6.28 -22.32 -2.36
N LEU A 166 7.24 -23.03 -3.00
CA LEU A 166 8.66 -22.78 -2.84
C LEU A 166 9.07 -21.43 -3.42
N LYS A 167 8.48 -21.06 -4.57
CA LYS A 167 8.70 -19.75 -5.18
C LYS A 167 8.24 -18.63 -4.25
N VAL A 168 7.03 -18.73 -3.70
CA VAL A 168 6.50 -17.73 -2.75
C VAL A 168 7.33 -17.67 -1.46
N TYR A 169 7.88 -18.80 -1.00
CA TYR A 169 8.82 -18.78 0.13
C TYR A 169 10.08 -17.98 -0.21
N GLY A 170 10.64 -18.16 -1.43
CA GLY A 170 11.75 -17.34 -1.92
C GLY A 170 11.41 -15.85 -1.96
N GLU A 171 10.25 -15.48 -2.49
CA GLU A 171 9.74 -14.09 -2.53
C GLU A 171 9.57 -13.52 -1.11
N TRP A 172 9.08 -14.31 -0.16
CA TRP A 172 8.97 -13.89 1.24
C TRP A 172 10.35 -13.67 1.88
N LEU A 173 11.32 -14.56 1.62
CA LEU A 173 12.68 -14.42 2.13
C LEU A 173 13.36 -13.18 1.56
N GLU A 174 13.23 -12.96 0.25
CA GLU A 174 13.73 -11.75 -0.43
C GLU A 174 13.12 -10.49 0.19
N PHE A 175 11.79 -10.47 0.38
CA PHE A 175 11.10 -9.35 1.01
C PHE A 175 11.64 -9.05 2.42
N LYS A 176 11.88 -10.09 3.23
CA LYS A 176 12.46 -9.96 4.57
C LYS A 176 13.90 -9.47 4.55
N LEU A 177 14.70 -9.94 3.59
CA LEU A 177 16.08 -9.49 3.43
C LEU A 177 16.14 -8.01 3.04
N LEU A 178 15.31 -7.59 2.09
CA LEU A 178 15.22 -6.20 1.68
C LEU A 178 14.68 -5.30 2.81
N ASP A 179 13.72 -5.81 3.61
CA ASP A 179 13.27 -5.08 4.80
C ASP A 179 14.39 -4.90 5.83
N LEU A 180 15.23 -5.91 6.03
CA LEU A 180 16.37 -5.84 6.95
C LEU A 180 17.41 -4.82 6.48
N ILE A 181 17.69 -4.74 5.18
CA ILE A 181 18.72 -3.88 4.61
C ILE A 181 18.27 -2.41 4.56
N TRP A 182 17.10 -2.14 4.01
CA TRP A 182 16.64 -0.77 3.72
C TRP A 182 15.15 -0.52 3.94
N GLY A 183 14.44 -1.46 4.59
CA GLY A 183 13.01 -1.31 4.86
C GLY A 183 12.16 -1.35 3.61
N ASN A 184 12.51 -2.18 2.62
CA ASN A 184 11.87 -2.22 1.30
C ASN A 184 11.80 -0.85 0.59
N GLY A 185 12.82 0.00 0.82
CA GLY A 185 12.93 1.33 0.22
C GLY A 185 12.42 2.48 1.09
N GLU A 186 11.87 2.20 2.27
CA GLU A 186 11.19 3.22 3.09
C GLU A 186 12.01 3.69 4.30
N SER A 187 13.19 3.11 4.56
CA SER A 187 13.95 3.43 5.76
C SER A 187 15.41 3.78 5.49
N SER A 188 15.71 5.07 5.40
CA SER A 188 17.09 5.59 5.31
C SER A 188 17.94 5.15 6.50
N TRP A 189 17.34 5.00 7.70
CA TRP A 189 18.05 4.53 8.87
C TRP A 189 18.48 3.07 8.77
N LYS A 190 17.62 2.19 8.26
CA LYS A 190 17.98 0.79 8.00
C LYS A 190 19.12 0.71 6.96
N LEU A 191 19.02 1.51 5.89
CA LEU A 191 20.08 1.59 4.88
C LEU A 191 21.42 2.05 5.48
N PHE A 192 21.41 3.12 6.27
CA PHE A 192 22.61 3.60 6.95
C PHE A 192 23.24 2.53 7.85
N ARG A 193 22.41 1.85 8.66
CA ARG A 193 22.85 0.72 9.48
C ARG A 193 23.46 -0.41 8.62
N ALA A 194 22.85 -0.76 7.51
CA ALA A 194 23.36 -1.81 6.62
C ALA A 194 24.72 -1.43 6.03
N VAL A 195 24.91 -0.19 5.60
CA VAL A 195 26.21 0.33 5.13
C VAL A 195 27.25 0.23 6.23
N LEU A 196 26.92 0.66 7.46
CA LEU A 196 27.85 0.53 8.60
C LEU A 196 28.28 -0.91 8.86
N VAL A 197 27.34 -1.86 8.80
CA VAL A 197 27.64 -3.28 8.97
C VAL A 197 28.58 -3.77 7.87
N VAL A 198 28.39 -3.37 6.63
CA VAL A 198 29.27 -3.74 5.51
C VAL A 198 30.69 -3.15 5.72
N LEU A 199 30.78 -1.88 6.15
CA LEU A 199 32.08 -1.27 6.44
C LEU A 199 32.82 -2.00 7.58
N LEU A 200 32.10 -2.40 8.63
CA LEU A 200 32.70 -3.18 9.73
C LEU A 200 33.17 -4.57 9.26
N ILE A 201 32.43 -5.22 8.36
CA ILE A 201 32.83 -6.49 7.77
C ILE A 201 34.10 -6.33 6.93
N ILE A 202 34.17 -5.29 6.08
CA ILE A 202 35.38 -4.97 5.29
C ILE A 202 36.57 -4.73 6.23
N THR A 203 36.37 -3.94 7.26
CA THR A 203 37.40 -3.68 8.29
C THR A 203 37.90 -4.97 8.93
N ALA A 204 36.99 -5.85 9.35
CA ALA A 204 37.35 -7.12 9.98
C ALA A 204 38.12 -8.03 9.02
N ILE A 205 37.69 -8.18 7.75
CA ILE A 205 38.38 -8.96 6.74
C ILE A 205 39.80 -8.42 6.50
N HIS A 206 39.95 -7.09 6.40
CA HIS A 206 41.24 -6.44 6.18
C HIS A 206 42.20 -6.69 7.36
N VAL A 207 41.73 -6.53 8.61
CA VAL A 207 42.56 -6.76 9.81
C VAL A 207 42.98 -8.22 9.93
N ILE A 208 42.06 -9.17 9.66
CA ILE A 208 42.39 -10.62 9.71
C ILE A 208 43.35 -11.02 8.61
N GLY A 209 43.20 -10.48 7.38
CA GLY A 209 43.98 -10.84 6.21
C GLY A 209 45.36 -10.16 6.13
N PHE A 210 45.43 -8.90 6.53
CA PHE A 210 46.61 -8.05 6.27
C PHE A 210 47.13 -7.33 7.52
N GLY A 211 46.37 -7.26 8.60
CA GLY A 211 46.71 -6.53 9.83
C GLY A 211 47.14 -7.44 10.98
N ASN A 212 47.21 -6.83 12.16
CA ASN A 212 47.42 -7.58 13.39
C ASN A 212 46.17 -7.43 14.30
N PRO A 213 45.39 -8.53 14.49
CA PRO A 213 44.15 -8.47 15.28
C PRO A 213 44.34 -8.06 16.74
N SER A 214 45.58 -8.09 17.26
CA SER A 214 45.89 -7.71 18.64
C SER A 214 46.16 -6.21 18.78
N LEU A 215 46.30 -5.44 17.69
CA LEU A 215 46.64 -4.02 17.71
C LEU A 215 45.42 -3.18 17.31
N VAL A 216 45.08 -2.22 18.17
CA VAL A 216 43.97 -1.28 17.92
C VAL A 216 44.25 -0.40 16.69
N GLU A 217 45.50 -0.06 16.43
CA GLU A 217 45.95 0.74 15.28
C GLU A 217 45.53 0.09 13.96
N SER A 218 45.67 -1.24 13.83
CA SER A 218 45.25 -1.99 12.63
C SER A 218 43.74 -1.84 12.34
N TYR A 219 42.90 -1.77 13.36
CA TYR A 219 41.47 -1.51 13.20
C TYR A 219 41.16 -0.08 12.79
N VAL A 220 41.88 0.89 13.31
CA VAL A 220 41.69 2.31 12.96
C VAL A 220 42.07 2.56 11.50
N GLU A 221 43.23 2.04 11.06
CA GLU A 221 43.66 2.12 9.66
C GLU A 221 42.69 1.44 8.70
N ALA A 222 42.29 0.21 9.01
CA ALA A 222 41.34 -0.53 8.21
C ALA A 222 39.97 0.16 8.17
N LEU A 223 39.48 0.74 9.26
CA LEU A 223 38.24 1.50 9.30
C LEU A 223 38.31 2.76 8.44
N TRP A 224 39.45 3.45 8.41
CA TRP A 224 39.66 4.62 7.54
C TRP A 224 39.70 4.24 6.05
N MET A 225 40.20 3.05 5.72
CA MET A 225 40.27 2.54 4.36
C MET A 225 38.93 1.94 3.89
N SER A 226 38.13 1.40 4.80
CA SER A 226 36.91 0.65 4.45
C SER A 226 35.90 1.43 3.59
N PRO A 227 35.65 2.76 3.75
CA PRO A 227 34.79 3.51 2.85
C PRO A 227 35.37 3.62 1.42
N GLN A 228 36.69 3.69 1.29
CA GLN A 228 37.36 3.80 0.00
C GLN A 228 37.31 2.47 -0.77
N VAL A 229 37.45 1.36 -0.08
CA VAL A 229 37.26 0.01 -0.62
C VAL A 229 35.79 -0.21 -1.00
N PHE A 230 34.85 0.18 -0.13
CA PHE A 230 33.42 0.08 -0.41
C PHE A 230 32.99 0.85 -1.65
N LEU A 231 33.58 2.04 -1.87
CA LEU A 231 33.31 2.88 -3.05
C LEU A 231 34.14 2.45 -4.30
N GLY A 232 34.98 1.43 -4.18
CA GLY A 232 35.83 0.97 -5.28
C GLY A 232 36.96 1.93 -5.67
N ILE A 233 37.35 2.85 -4.76
CA ILE A 233 38.41 3.84 -4.99
C ILE A 233 39.79 3.18 -4.82
N VAL A 234 39.89 2.24 -3.89
CA VAL A 234 41.10 1.49 -3.57
C VAL A 234 40.78 -0.01 -3.62
N SER A 235 41.66 -0.80 -4.20
CA SER A 235 41.58 -2.27 -4.12
C SER A 235 41.91 -2.74 -2.71
N PRO A 236 41.24 -3.79 -2.22
CA PRO A 236 41.47 -4.35 -0.89
C PRO A 236 42.88 -4.93 -0.72
#